data_f1fd772ccaa289e0fb0cd97051d66291
#
_entry.id   f1fd772ccaa289e0fb0cd97051d66291
#
_cell.length_a   1.000
_cell.length_b   1.000
_cell.length_c   1.000
_cell.angle_alpha   90.00
_cell.angle_beta   90.00
_cell.angle_gamma   90.00
#
_symmetry.space_group_name_H-M   'P 1'
#
loop_
_entity.id
_entity.type
_entity.pdbx_description
1 polymer ?
#
loop_
_entity_poly.entity_id
_entity_poly.type
_entity_poly.pdbx_seq_one_letter_code
_entity_poly.pdbx_strand_id
1 'polypeptide(L)' 'MQDDVYLTVEEIAKQLRVSPDTVRRWIREGRLPALDLIGQYRIRREDYERFLEQRRKGQTD' A
#
# COMPACT_ATOMS: atom_id res chain seq x y z
N MET A 1 -3.11 -1.81 23.39
CA MET A 1 -3.86 -2.02 22.54
C MET A 1 -3.41 -1.66 21.26
N GLN A 2 -3.49 -2.35 20.36
CA GLN A 2 -3.04 -2.14 19.19
C GLN A 2 -3.98 -1.54 18.34
N ASP A 3 -3.71 -0.57 17.74
CA ASP A 3 -4.59 0.05 16.92
C ASP A 3 -4.13 0.05 15.54
N ASP A 4 -3.39 -0.91 15.14
CA ASP A 4 -2.90 -0.95 13.81
C ASP A 4 -4.05 -1.16 12.88
N VAL A 5 -4.12 -0.39 11.86
CA VAL A 5 -5.12 -0.53 10.85
C VAL A 5 -4.44 -1.06 9.62
N TYR A 6 -4.99 -2.12 9.06
CA TYR A 6 -4.43 -2.73 7.87
C TYR A 6 -5.35 -2.55 6.69
N LEU A 7 -4.75 -2.39 5.53
CA LEU A 7 -5.52 -2.24 4.30
C LEU A 7 -5.25 -3.43 3.41
N THR A 8 -6.21 -3.76 2.58
CA THR A 8 -6.02 -4.86 1.65
C THR A 8 -5.54 -4.29 0.33
N VAL A 9 -5.04 -5.17 -0.53
CA VAL A 9 -4.61 -4.79 -1.84
C VAL A 9 -5.79 -4.17 -2.60
N GLU A 10 -6.96 -4.76 -2.46
CA GLU A 10 -8.13 -4.27 -3.18
C GLU A 10 -8.53 -2.87 -2.72
N GLU A 11 -8.40 -2.61 -1.43
CA GLU A 11 -8.76 -1.30 -0.92
C GLU A 11 -7.81 -0.24 -1.46
N ILE A 12 -6.53 -0.54 -1.49
CA ILE A 12 -5.56 0.40 -2.01
C ILE A 12 -5.77 0.62 -3.50
N ALA A 13 -6.00 -0.46 -4.23
CA ALA A 13 -6.20 -0.37 -5.66
C ALA A 13 -7.38 0.53 -5.97
N LYS A 14 -8.44 0.39 -5.18
CA LYS A 14 -9.62 1.18 -5.41
C LYS A 14 -9.36 2.66 -5.11
N GLN A 15 -8.67 2.94 -4.03
CA GLN A 15 -8.38 4.31 -3.68
C GLN A 15 -7.49 5.00 -4.71
N LEU A 16 -6.55 4.28 -5.27
CA LEU A 16 -5.62 4.85 -6.21
C LEU A 16 -6.06 4.66 -7.67
N ARG A 17 -7.17 3.96 -7.85
CA ARG A 17 -7.71 3.70 -9.18
C ARG A 17 -6.73 2.98 -10.08
N VAL A 18 -6.11 1.96 -9.54
CA VAL A 18 -5.22 1.11 -10.30
C VAL A 18 -5.69 -0.31 -10.11
N SER A 19 -5.16 -1.24 -10.86
CA SER A 19 -5.60 -2.62 -10.72
C SER A 19 -4.95 -3.24 -9.49
N PRO A 20 -5.58 -4.24 -8.89
CA PRO A 20 -4.96 -4.92 -7.76
C PRO A 20 -3.61 -5.53 -8.13
N ASP A 21 -3.45 -5.97 -9.38
CA ASP A 21 -2.18 -6.53 -9.80
C ASP A 21 -1.07 -5.49 -9.74
N THR A 22 -1.38 -4.25 -9.99
CA THR A 22 -0.40 -3.18 -9.91
C THR A 22 0.07 -3.04 -8.46
N VAL A 23 -0.86 -3.10 -7.52
CA VAL A 23 -0.49 -2.98 -6.11
C VAL A 23 0.36 -4.18 -5.70
N ARG A 24 0.01 -5.38 -6.15
CA ARG A 24 0.79 -6.56 -5.82
C ARG A 24 2.19 -6.47 -6.38
N ARG A 25 2.32 -5.87 -7.56
CA ARG A 25 3.63 -5.71 -8.16
C ARG A 25 4.48 -4.77 -7.31
N TRP A 26 3.91 -3.70 -6.80
CA TRP A 26 4.65 -2.79 -5.95
C TRP A 26 5.15 -3.50 -4.69
N ILE A 27 4.34 -4.40 -4.16
CA ILE A 27 4.72 -5.15 -2.98
C ILE A 27 5.86 -6.09 -3.33
N ARG A 28 5.75 -6.78 -4.45
CA ARG A 28 6.80 -7.72 -4.85
C ARG A 28 8.10 -7.02 -5.17
N GLU A 29 8.02 -5.79 -5.63
CA GLU A 29 9.22 -5.03 -5.96
C GLU A 29 9.82 -4.36 -4.73
N GLY A 30 9.19 -4.53 -3.60
CA GLY A 30 9.72 -3.95 -2.37
C GLY A 30 9.42 -2.47 -2.21
N ARG A 31 8.53 -1.93 -3.00
CA ARG A 31 8.19 -0.53 -2.90
C ARG A 31 7.15 -0.25 -1.84
N LEU A 32 6.28 -1.21 -1.58
CA LEU A 32 5.21 -1.07 -0.62
C LEU A 32 5.32 -2.22 0.37
N PRO A 33 5.72 -1.95 1.60
CA PRO A 33 5.85 -3.01 2.58
C PRO A 33 4.50 -3.63 2.91
N ALA A 34 4.46 -4.91 3.07
CA ALA A 34 3.23 -5.60 3.38
C ALA A 34 3.51 -6.88 4.13
N LEU A 35 2.51 -7.33 4.88
CA LEU A 35 2.60 -8.60 5.54
C LEU A 35 2.01 -9.62 4.59
N ASP A 36 2.66 -10.75 4.46
CA ASP A 36 2.16 -11.80 3.60
C ASP A 36 1.49 -12.83 4.48
N LEU A 37 0.17 -12.83 4.48
CA LEU A 37 -0.58 -13.73 5.30
C LEU A 37 -1.14 -14.84 4.45
N ILE A 38 -0.29 -15.78 4.13
CA ILE A 38 -0.70 -16.95 3.37
C ILE A 38 -1.51 -16.59 2.15
N GLY A 39 -0.84 -15.91 1.25
CA GLY A 39 -1.49 -15.58 -0.01
C GLY A 39 -2.31 -14.32 0.00
N GLN A 40 -2.38 -13.66 1.13
CA GLN A 40 -3.08 -12.39 1.19
C GLN A 40 -2.15 -11.37 1.77
N TYR A 41 -2.10 -10.22 1.19
CA TYR A 41 -1.26 -9.16 1.70
C TYR A 41 -2.08 -8.22 2.56
N ARG A 42 -1.46 -7.73 3.61
CA ARG A 42 -2.07 -6.70 4.44
C ARG A 42 -1.06 -5.60 4.59
N ILE A 43 -1.45 -4.39 4.34
CA ILE A 43 -0.55 -3.25 4.35
C ILE A 43 -0.91 -2.35 5.51
N ARG A 44 0.05 -2.03 6.36
CA ARG A 44 -0.22 -1.15 7.47
C ARG A 44 -0.51 0.23 6.94
N ARG A 45 -1.48 0.88 7.53
CA ARG A 45 -1.85 2.20 7.07
C ARG A 45 -0.66 3.16 7.04
N GLU A 46 0.19 3.13 8.06
CA GLU A 46 1.31 4.04 8.06
C GLU A 46 2.30 3.74 6.95
N ASP A 47 2.45 2.50 6.55
CA ASP A 47 3.32 2.17 5.44
C ASP A 47 2.72 2.65 4.13
N TYR A 48 1.41 2.57 4.00
CA TYR A 48 0.72 3.04 2.83
C TYR A 48 0.87 4.56 2.73
N GLU A 49 0.70 5.26 3.84
CA GLU A 49 0.83 6.70 3.83
C GLU A 49 2.24 7.13 3.48
N ARG A 50 3.21 6.40 3.97
CA ARG A 50 4.60 6.71 3.66
C ARG A 50 4.89 6.46 2.19
N PHE A 51 4.30 5.42 1.63
CA PHE A 51 4.44 5.10 0.22
C PHE A 51 3.87 6.26 -0.62
N LEU A 52 2.72 6.78 -0.21
CA LEU A 52 2.12 7.89 -0.94
C LEU A 52 2.98 9.14 -0.85
N GLU A 53 3.59 9.37 0.30
CA GLU A 53 4.44 10.53 0.45
C GLU A 53 5.61 10.47 -0.51
N GLN A 54 6.16 9.32 -0.71
CA GLN A 54 7.29 9.20 -1.59
C GLN A 54 6.91 9.37 -3.04
N ARG A 55 5.65 9.18 -3.36
CA ARG A 55 5.20 9.32 -4.74
C ARG A 55 4.51 10.64 -5.02
N ARG A 56 4.53 11.58 -4.04
CA ARG A 56 3.92 12.83 -4.23
C ARG A 56 4.81 13.69 -5.01
N LYS A 57 4.65 13.87 -6.25
CA LYS A 57 5.46 14.72 -7.00
C LYS A 57 4.77 15.94 -7.32
N GLY A 58 5.45 16.96 -7.55
CA GLY A 58 4.87 18.21 -7.91
C GLY A 58 4.25 18.90 -6.80
N GLN A 59 4.51 18.45 -5.66
CA GLN A 59 3.92 19.04 -4.56
C GLN A 59 4.62 20.12 -4.10
N THR A 60 5.56 20.44 -4.58
CA THR A 60 6.31 21.40 -4.04
C THR A 60 5.75 22.52 -4.18
N ASP A 61 5.68 22.98 -4.26
CA ASP A 61 5.24 24.13 -4.28
C ASP A 61 5.31 24.77 -3.50
#